data_38bd50700def77507cc3d5bdafad0ad6
#
_entry.id   38bd50700def77507cc3d5bdafad0ad6
#
_cell.length_a   1.000
_cell.length_b   1.000
_cell.length_c   1.000
_cell.angle_alpha   90.00
_cell.angle_beta   90.00
_cell.angle_gamma   90.00
#
_symmetry.space_group_name_H-M   'P 1'
#
loop_
_entity.id
_entity.type
_entity.pdbx_description
1 polymer ?
#
loop_
_entity_poly.entity_id
_entity_poly.type
_entity_poly.pdbx_seq_one_letter_code
_entity_poly.pdbx_strand_id
1 'polypeptide(L)'
;MNIELARFNMIEQQIRTWDVLNQDVLNLLEVVKREDFVPTAYKSLAFFDTEIPLPCGENMLMPKMEARILQEVAVQKHENVLEIGTGSGYMAALLCHKARHVTSIEIEPELKAMADRNLSGYGITNVTTYLGDGARGWAGTSSAEGDNGSYDVIVISGSLPVLPDAFLKKLKLGGRIFAIIGDAPAMSGQIISRMSDTAYSTVNLFETNVKPLRNAIRPSHFSF
;
A
#
# COMPACT_ATOMS: atom_id res chain seq x y z
N MET A 1 -21.16 -16.35 -11.79
CA MET A 1 -19.71 -16.61 -11.63
C MET A 1 -19.50 -17.30 -10.28
N ASN A 2 -18.73 -18.38 -10.22
CA ASN A 2 -18.35 -18.99 -8.94
C ASN A 2 -17.21 -18.15 -8.35
N ILE A 3 -17.51 -17.37 -7.33
CA ILE A 3 -16.59 -16.41 -6.71
C ILE A 3 -15.39 -17.11 -6.07
N GLU A 4 -15.62 -18.23 -5.36
CA GLU A 4 -14.55 -18.99 -4.70
C GLU A 4 -13.54 -19.53 -5.74
N LEU A 5 -14.05 -20.10 -6.84
CA LEU A 5 -13.20 -20.58 -7.92
C LEU A 5 -12.45 -19.43 -8.61
N ALA A 6 -13.09 -18.28 -8.81
CA ALA A 6 -12.44 -17.12 -9.41
C ALA A 6 -11.30 -16.58 -8.53
N ARG A 7 -11.52 -16.50 -7.20
CA ARG A 7 -10.48 -16.11 -6.24
C ARG A 7 -9.34 -17.12 -6.21
N PHE A 8 -9.63 -18.39 -6.14
CA PHE A 8 -8.63 -19.47 -6.21
C PHE A 8 -7.78 -19.36 -7.49
N ASN A 9 -8.41 -19.20 -8.65
CA ASN A 9 -7.69 -19.04 -9.92
C ASN A 9 -6.83 -17.78 -9.94
N MET A 10 -7.29 -16.64 -9.39
CA MET A 10 -6.48 -15.44 -9.26
C MET A 10 -5.21 -15.71 -8.43
N ILE A 11 -5.34 -16.37 -7.29
CA ILE A 11 -4.21 -16.67 -6.41
C ILE A 11 -3.21 -17.62 -7.10
N GLU A 12 -3.69 -18.74 -7.64
CA GLU A 12 -2.82 -19.79 -8.17
C GLU A 12 -2.24 -19.47 -9.56
N GLN A 13 -3.00 -18.80 -10.42
CA GLN A 13 -2.63 -18.62 -11.83
C GLN A 13 -2.11 -17.22 -12.17
N GLN A 14 -2.39 -16.22 -11.33
CA GLN A 14 -1.94 -14.84 -11.56
C GLN A 14 -0.91 -14.42 -10.50
N ILE A 15 -1.24 -14.54 -9.21
CA ILE A 15 -0.41 -14.03 -8.12
C ILE A 15 0.81 -14.92 -7.92
N ARG A 16 0.64 -16.22 -7.80
CA ARG A 16 1.75 -17.18 -7.60
C ARG A 16 2.76 -17.14 -8.75
N THR A 17 2.31 -16.95 -9.97
CA THR A 17 3.18 -16.86 -11.17
C THR A 17 3.98 -15.57 -11.23
N TRP A 18 3.67 -14.59 -10.39
CA TRP A 18 4.39 -13.33 -10.25
C TRP A 18 5.33 -13.31 -9.02
N ASP A 19 5.93 -14.47 -8.73
CA ASP A 19 6.88 -14.71 -7.63
C ASP A 19 6.34 -14.43 -6.23
N VAL A 20 5.02 -14.53 -6.02
CA VAL A 20 4.43 -14.51 -4.68
C VAL A 20 4.32 -15.95 -4.19
N LEU A 21 5.34 -16.39 -3.44
CA LEU A 21 5.48 -17.77 -2.98
C LEU A 21 5.24 -17.94 -1.47
N ASN A 22 5.16 -16.86 -0.72
CA ASN A 22 4.91 -16.91 0.71
C ASN A 22 3.48 -17.41 1.00
N GLN A 23 3.37 -18.61 1.60
CA GLN A 23 2.08 -19.24 1.84
C GLN A 23 1.17 -18.44 2.78
N ASP A 24 1.75 -17.71 3.76
CA ASP A 24 0.96 -16.86 4.66
C ASP A 24 0.33 -15.67 3.92
N VAL A 25 1.02 -15.15 2.88
CA VAL A 25 0.46 -14.10 2.02
C VAL A 25 -0.68 -14.67 1.18
N LEU A 26 -0.46 -15.83 0.54
CA LEU A 26 -1.49 -16.48 -0.29
C LEU A 26 -2.73 -16.83 0.54
N ASN A 27 -2.55 -17.40 1.72
CA ASN A 27 -3.65 -17.70 2.64
C ASN A 27 -4.40 -16.43 3.09
N LEU A 28 -3.68 -15.33 3.28
CA LEU A 28 -4.30 -14.07 3.67
C LEU A 28 -5.20 -13.50 2.57
N LEU A 29 -4.84 -13.67 1.29
CA LEU A 29 -5.68 -13.26 0.16
C LEU A 29 -6.98 -14.08 0.03
N GLU A 30 -7.03 -15.29 0.60
CA GLU A 30 -8.27 -16.05 0.72
C GLU A 30 -9.15 -15.53 1.86
N VAL A 31 -8.53 -15.08 2.95
CA VAL A 31 -9.23 -14.57 4.15
C VAL A 31 -9.77 -13.17 3.91
N VAL A 32 -8.92 -12.25 3.42
CA VAL A 32 -9.31 -10.85 3.11
C VAL A 32 -9.83 -10.80 1.68
N LYS A 33 -11.13 -10.86 1.54
CA LYS A 33 -11.82 -10.97 0.26
C LYS A 33 -11.77 -9.66 -0.52
N ARG A 34 -10.95 -9.61 -1.57
CA ARG A 34 -10.74 -8.41 -2.39
C ARG A 34 -12.05 -7.82 -2.93
N GLU A 35 -12.99 -8.66 -3.34
CA GLU A 35 -14.28 -8.26 -3.89
C GLU A 35 -15.16 -7.45 -2.92
N ASP A 36 -14.89 -7.52 -1.62
CA ASP A 36 -15.61 -6.73 -0.62
C ASP A 36 -15.13 -5.27 -0.55
N PHE A 37 -13.93 -5.00 -1.09
CA PHE A 37 -13.32 -3.68 -1.16
C PHE A 37 -13.48 -3.00 -2.53
N VAL A 38 -13.99 -3.71 -3.52
CA VAL A 38 -14.21 -3.21 -4.88
C VAL A 38 -15.56 -2.51 -4.99
N PRO A 39 -15.65 -1.32 -5.64
CA PRO A 39 -16.92 -0.67 -5.89
C PRO A 39 -17.90 -1.59 -6.62
N THR A 40 -19.18 -1.52 -6.28
CA THR A 40 -20.22 -2.43 -6.78
C THR A 40 -20.25 -2.50 -8.31
N ALA A 41 -20.01 -1.39 -9.01
CA ALA A 41 -19.97 -1.33 -10.47
C ALA A 41 -18.86 -2.18 -11.10
N TYR A 42 -17.78 -2.47 -10.35
CA TYR A 42 -16.59 -3.17 -10.83
C TYR A 42 -16.34 -4.52 -10.14
N LYS A 43 -17.30 -5.03 -9.37
CA LYS A 43 -17.14 -6.31 -8.64
C LYS A 43 -16.75 -7.49 -9.54
N SER A 44 -17.20 -7.50 -10.80
CA SER A 44 -16.80 -8.52 -11.76
C SER A 44 -15.31 -8.51 -12.12
N LEU A 45 -14.62 -7.38 -11.90
CA LEU A 45 -13.19 -7.22 -12.17
C LEU A 45 -12.29 -7.57 -10.97
N ALA A 46 -12.87 -7.86 -9.80
CA ALA A 46 -12.12 -8.07 -8.55
C ALA A 46 -11.00 -9.12 -8.68
N PHE A 47 -11.17 -10.10 -9.57
CA PHE A 47 -10.24 -11.24 -9.75
C PHE A 47 -9.40 -11.14 -11.03
N PHE A 48 -9.47 -10.02 -11.74
CA PHE A 48 -8.67 -9.80 -12.95
C PHE A 48 -7.38 -9.07 -12.59
N ASP A 49 -6.31 -9.35 -13.34
CA ASP A 49 -5.01 -8.69 -13.19
C ASP A 49 -5.03 -7.28 -13.81
N THR A 50 -5.83 -6.42 -13.23
CA THR A 50 -6.03 -5.04 -13.66
C THR A 50 -6.22 -4.10 -12.47
N GLU A 51 -5.90 -2.83 -12.66
CA GLU A 51 -6.32 -1.77 -11.76
C GLU A 51 -7.85 -1.60 -11.82
N ILE A 52 -8.45 -1.29 -10.68
CA ILE A 52 -9.91 -1.08 -10.58
C ILE A 52 -10.17 0.40 -10.32
N PRO A 53 -11.02 1.06 -11.15
CA PRO A 53 -11.37 2.45 -10.94
C PRO A 53 -12.04 2.66 -9.58
N LEU A 54 -11.57 3.68 -8.87
CA LEU A 54 -12.14 4.19 -7.62
C LEU A 54 -12.78 5.57 -7.86
N PRO A 55 -13.59 6.08 -6.92
CA PRO A 55 -14.02 7.48 -6.91
C PRO A 55 -12.86 8.46 -7.05
N CYS A 56 -13.16 9.71 -7.37
CA CYS A 56 -12.20 10.81 -7.51
C CYS A 56 -11.13 10.58 -8.58
N GLY A 57 -11.37 9.61 -9.51
CA GLY A 57 -10.44 9.28 -10.58
C GLY A 57 -9.21 8.51 -10.13
N GLU A 58 -9.20 7.91 -8.94
CA GLU A 58 -8.14 7.05 -8.45
C GLU A 58 -8.35 5.59 -8.84
N ASN A 59 -7.36 4.74 -8.57
CA ASN A 59 -7.40 3.32 -8.89
C ASN A 59 -6.95 2.48 -7.70
N MET A 60 -7.56 1.31 -7.55
CA MET A 60 -7.07 0.22 -6.71
C MET A 60 -5.98 -0.53 -7.47
N LEU A 61 -4.88 -0.88 -6.84
CA LEU A 61 -3.75 -1.58 -7.47
C LEU A 61 -4.17 -2.97 -8.00
N MET A 62 -3.40 -3.51 -8.94
CA MET A 62 -3.57 -4.89 -9.41
C MET A 62 -3.37 -5.89 -8.28
N PRO A 63 -4.12 -7.01 -8.21
CA PRO A 63 -4.04 -7.96 -7.10
C PRO A 63 -2.65 -8.58 -6.95
N LYS A 64 -1.95 -8.87 -8.03
CA LYS A 64 -0.57 -9.39 -7.98
C LYS A 64 0.41 -8.39 -7.35
N MET A 65 0.20 -7.10 -7.58
CA MET A 65 1.05 -6.05 -7.03
C MET A 65 0.83 -5.92 -5.52
N GLU A 66 -0.42 -5.89 -5.06
CA GLU A 66 -0.75 -5.86 -3.63
C GLU A 66 -0.17 -7.06 -2.89
N ALA A 67 -0.28 -8.25 -3.46
CA ALA A 67 0.30 -9.47 -2.92
C ALA A 67 1.84 -9.42 -2.88
N ARG A 68 2.49 -8.91 -3.95
CA ARG A 68 3.94 -8.76 -3.99
C ARG A 68 4.43 -7.74 -2.98
N ILE A 69 3.77 -6.60 -2.84
CA ILE A 69 4.08 -5.60 -1.81
C ILE A 69 4.03 -6.25 -0.42
N LEU A 70 2.95 -6.96 -0.11
CA LEU A 70 2.76 -7.61 1.19
C LEU A 70 3.85 -8.64 1.51
N GLN A 71 4.28 -9.42 0.49
CA GLN A 71 5.39 -10.37 0.63
C GLN A 71 6.71 -9.66 0.91
N GLU A 72 7.04 -8.63 0.16
CA GLU A 72 8.33 -7.94 0.24
C GLU A 72 8.48 -7.11 1.52
N VAL A 73 7.39 -6.46 1.95
CA VAL A 73 7.43 -5.74 3.24
C VAL A 73 7.46 -6.69 4.44
N ALA A 74 6.98 -7.93 4.32
CA ALA A 74 7.05 -9.00 5.32
C ALA A 74 6.71 -8.54 6.76
N VAL A 75 5.60 -7.80 6.91
CA VAL A 75 5.17 -7.19 8.18
C VAL A 75 5.03 -8.21 9.30
N GLN A 76 5.49 -7.84 10.51
CA GLN A 76 5.44 -8.66 11.72
C GLN A 76 4.39 -8.14 12.70
N LYS A 77 3.85 -9.03 13.55
CA LYS A 77 2.76 -8.74 14.50
C LYS A 77 3.04 -7.63 15.52
N HIS A 78 4.29 -7.31 15.77
CA HIS A 78 4.70 -6.26 16.71
C HIS A 78 4.95 -4.91 16.03
N GLU A 79 4.91 -4.85 14.70
CA GLU A 79 5.29 -3.68 13.92
C GLU A 79 4.14 -2.69 13.73
N ASN A 80 4.48 -1.40 13.75
CA ASN A 80 3.59 -0.31 13.36
C ASN A 80 3.86 0.08 11.91
N VAL A 81 2.80 0.19 11.14
CA VAL A 81 2.84 0.46 9.70
C VAL A 81 2.24 1.83 9.40
N LEU A 82 2.90 2.58 8.51
CA LEU A 82 2.31 3.74 7.84
C LEU A 82 1.97 3.37 6.41
N GLU A 83 0.75 3.59 6.00
CA GLU A 83 0.30 3.51 4.62
C GLU A 83 -0.04 4.89 4.08
N ILE A 84 0.40 5.20 2.87
CA ILE A 84 0.04 6.42 2.13
C ILE A 84 -0.77 6.04 0.90
N GLY A 85 -2.02 6.53 0.83
CA GLY A 85 -2.98 6.18 -0.20
C GLY A 85 -3.87 5.03 0.22
N THR A 86 -4.83 5.28 1.11
CA THR A 86 -5.76 4.27 1.64
C THR A 86 -6.66 3.68 0.55
N GLY A 87 -7.12 4.51 -0.40
CA GLY A 87 -7.99 4.11 -1.48
C GLY A 87 -9.27 3.41 -1.00
N SER A 88 -9.46 2.14 -1.41
CA SER A 88 -10.58 1.31 -0.96
C SER A 88 -10.43 0.74 0.46
N GLY A 89 -9.22 0.83 1.05
CA GLY A 89 -8.87 0.21 2.33
C GLY A 89 -8.39 -1.24 2.21
N TYR A 90 -8.24 -1.81 1.01
CA TYR A 90 -7.87 -3.21 0.86
C TYR A 90 -6.43 -3.50 1.32
N MET A 91 -5.44 -2.69 0.89
CA MET A 91 -4.07 -2.83 1.36
C MET A 91 -3.98 -2.62 2.88
N ALA A 92 -4.68 -1.60 3.43
CA ALA A 92 -4.77 -1.39 4.88
C ALA A 92 -5.28 -2.65 5.59
N ALA A 93 -6.34 -3.29 5.08
CA ALA A 93 -6.88 -4.52 5.66
C ALA A 93 -5.86 -5.67 5.65
N LEU A 94 -5.15 -5.88 4.53
CA LEU A 94 -4.09 -6.88 4.43
C LEU A 94 -2.95 -6.62 5.44
N LEU A 95 -2.51 -5.36 5.55
CA LEU A 95 -1.48 -4.95 6.50
C LEU A 95 -1.92 -5.16 7.95
N CYS A 96 -3.17 -4.84 8.29
CA CYS A 96 -3.74 -5.01 9.63
C CYS A 96 -3.72 -6.46 10.11
N HIS A 97 -3.92 -7.42 9.22
CA HIS A 97 -3.81 -8.84 9.56
C HIS A 97 -2.39 -9.27 9.96
N LYS A 98 -1.37 -8.51 9.57
CA LYS A 98 0.05 -8.81 9.87
C LYS A 98 0.64 -7.88 10.93
N ALA A 99 0.18 -6.64 11.03
CA ALA A 99 0.72 -5.58 11.88
C ALA A 99 0.16 -5.58 13.31
N ARG A 100 0.86 -4.87 14.19
CA ARG A 100 0.32 -4.42 15.47
C ARG A 100 -0.73 -3.33 15.26
N HIS A 101 -0.39 -2.31 14.47
CA HIS A 101 -1.26 -1.19 14.14
C HIS A 101 -0.91 -0.61 12.77
N VAL A 102 -1.91 -0.15 12.04
CA VAL A 102 -1.75 0.54 10.76
C VAL A 102 -2.28 1.96 10.89
N THR A 103 -1.44 2.94 10.54
CA THR A 103 -1.85 4.33 10.30
C THR A 103 -1.96 4.51 8.80
N SER A 104 -3.14 4.86 8.29
CA SER A 104 -3.37 4.99 6.84
C SER A 104 -3.86 6.38 6.49
N ILE A 105 -3.24 7.01 5.46
CA ILE A 105 -3.47 8.40 5.09
C ILE A 105 -4.13 8.46 3.72
N GLU A 106 -5.24 9.18 3.64
CA GLU A 106 -5.99 9.40 2.40
C GLU A 106 -6.24 10.89 2.18
N ILE A 107 -5.97 11.36 0.96
CA ILE A 107 -6.15 12.77 0.61
C ILE A 107 -7.60 13.10 0.22
N GLU A 108 -8.34 12.10 -0.30
CA GLU A 108 -9.70 12.28 -0.77
C GLU A 108 -10.73 11.91 0.31
N PRO A 109 -11.59 12.85 0.75
CA PRO A 109 -12.60 12.57 1.78
C PRO A 109 -13.56 11.42 1.41
N GLU A 110 -13.91 11.31 0.14
CA GLU A 110 -14.82 10.26 -0.35
C GLU A 110 -14.17 8.88 -0.25
N LEU A 111 -12.88 8.76 -0.63
CA LEU A 111 -12.13 7.52 -0.53
C LEU A 111 -11.89 7.14 0.92
N LYS A 112 -11.52 8.12 1.79
CA LYS A 112 -11.41 7.86 3.22
C LYS A 112 -12.72 7.31 3.80
N ALA A 113 -13.85 7.93 3.49
CA ALA A 113 -15.15 7.45 3.95
C ALA A 113 -15.51 6.06 3.41
N MET A 114 -15.09 5.73 2.19
CA MET A 114 -15.22 4.39 1.60
C MET A 114 -14.37 3.38 2.36
N ALA A 115 -13.09 3.69 2.58
CA ALA A 115 -12.17 2.84 3.32
C ALA A 115 -12.65 2.58 4.75
N ASP A 116 -13.10 3.60 5.47
CA ASP A 116 -13.63 3.48 6.84
C ASP A 116 -14.82 2.50 6.89
N ARG A 117 -15.74 2.60 5.94
CA ARG A 117 -16.87 1.66 5.84
C ARG A 117 -16.42 0.23 5.56
N ASN A 118 -15.49 0.05 4.62
CA ASN A 118 -15.00 -1.26 4.24
C ASN A 118 -14.23 -1.91 5.41
N LEU A 119 -13.30 -1.18 6.03
CA LEU A 119 -12.50 -1.66 7.16
C LEU A 119 -13.38 -2.01 8.37
N SER A 120 -14.31 -1.14 8.73
CA SER A 120 -15.27 -1.37 9.81
C SER A 120 -16.18 -2.56 9.51
N GLY A 121 -16.71 -2.63 8.28
CA GLY A 121 -17.56 -3.76 7.84
C GLY A 121 -16.82 -5.10 7.86
N TYR A 122 -15.50 -5.07 7.69
CA TYR A 122 -14.63 -6.24 7.76
C TYR A 122 -14.17 -6.57 9.20
N GLY A 123 -14.55 -5.76 10.19
CA GLY A 123 -14.19 -5.95 11.60
C GLY A 123 -12.74 -5.61 11.94
N ILE A 124 -12.05 -4.83 11.11
CA ILE A 124 -10.67 -4.39 11.37
C ILE A 124 -10.70 -3.30 12.45
N THR A 125 -9.95 -3.53 13.54
CA THR A 125 -9.93 -2.63 14.72
C THR A 125 -8.57 -2.01 15.00
N ASN A 126 -7.49 -2.54 14.41
CA ASN A 126 -6.12 -2.07 14.60
C ASN A 126 -5.65 -1.14 13.48
N VAL A 127 -6.55 -0.29 12.99
CA VAL A 127 -6.28 0.73 11.97
C VAL A 127 -6.75 2.11 12.45
N THR A 128 -6.00 3.14 12.11
CA THR A 128 -6.43 4.54 12.21
C THR A 128 -6.25 5.20 10.86
N THR A 129 -7.34 5.70 10.29
CA THR A 129 -7.32 6.41 9.01
C THR A 129 -7.37 7.92 9.23
N TYR A 130 -6.55 8.65 8.52
CA TYR A 130 -6.51 10.12 8.57
C TYR A 130 -6.78 10.72 7.19
N LEU A 131 -7.53 11.83 7.18
CA LEU A 131 -7.64 12.67 6.01
C LEU A 131 -6.45 13.62 5.97
N GLY A 132 -5.67 13.57 4.87
CA GLY A 132 -4.52 14.44 4.72
C GLY A 132 -3.66 14.11 3.49
N ASP A 133 -2.76 15.03 3.18
CA ASP A 133 -1.78 14.86 2.11
C ASP A 133 -0.52 14.18 2.67
N GLY A 134 -0.32 12.93 2.30
CA GLY A 134 0.84 12.13 2.69
C GLY A 134 1.97 12.08 1.65
N ALA A 135 1.81 12.69 0.46
CA ALA A 135 2.75 12.50 -0.65
C ALA A 135 4.17 13.01 -0.38
N ARG A 136 4.33 13.92 0.58
CA ARG A 136 5.62 14.51 0.96
C ARG A 136 6.12 14.03 2.33
N GLY A 137 5.46 13.02 2.90
CA GLY A 137 5.67 12.52 4.24
C GLY A 137 4.48 12.83 5.14
N TRP A 138 4.40 12.13 6.29
CA TRP A 138 3.34 12.32 7.29
C TRP A 138 3.95 12.68 8.64
N ALA A 139 3.60 13.86 9.15
CA ALA A 139 4.15 14.34 10.42
C ALA A 139 3.50 13.69 11.65
N GLY A 140 2.39 12.96 11.46
CA GLY A 140 1.51 12.52 12.54
C GLY A 140 0.55 13.62 12.97
N THR A 141 -0.44 13.27 13.77
CA THR A 141 -1.25 14.23 14.50
C THR A 141 -0.72 14.32 15.92
N SER A 142 -0.50 15.52 16.44
CA SER A 142 0.05 15.78 17.78
C SER A 142 -0.81 15.23 18.92
N SER A 143 -1.92 14.56 18.63
CA SER A 143 -2.93 14.07 19.59
C SER A 143 -3.10 12.55 19.62
N ALA A 144 -2.37 11.77 18.79
CA ALA A 144 -2.51 10.32 18.82
C ALA A 144 -1.61 9.73 19.93
N GLU A 145 -2.21 9.28 21.02
CA GLU A 145 -1.53 8.46 22.02
C GLU A 145 -0.94 7.21 21.35
N GLY A 146 0.39 7.08 21.36
CA GLY A 146 1.14 5.94 20.81
C GLY A 146 1.78 6.14 19.45
N ASP A 147 1.48 7.20 18.70
CA ASP A 147 2.21 7.57 17.49
C ASP A 147 3.38 8.51 17.84
N ASN A 148 4.55 7.92 18.14
CA ASN A 148 5.80 8.67 18.29
C ASN A 148 6.36 9.14 16.93
N GLY A 149 5.58 9.02 15.85
CA GLY A 149 5.92 9.42 14.51
C GLY A 149 7.03 8.60 13.86
N SER A 150 7.30 7.38 14.35
CA SER A 150 8.28 6.46 13.77
C SER A 150 7.64 5.11 13.50
N TYR A 151 7.87 4.58 12.31
CA TYR A 151 7.27 3.35 11.81
C TYR A 151 8.30 2.26 11.55
N ASP A 152 7.92 1.03 11.74
CA ASP A 152 8.73 -0.14 11.38
C ASP A 152 8.65 -0.41 9.88
N VAL A 153 7.47 -0.15 9.30
CA VAL A 153 7.20 -0.33 7.87
C VAL A 153 6.44 0.89 7.34
N ILE A 154 6.80 1.32 6.13
CA ILE A 154 6.04 2.32 5.37
C ILE A 154 5.68 1.72 4.02
N VAL A 155 4.40 1.79 3.63
CA VAL A 155 3.89 1.35 2.32
C VAL A 155 3.30 2.55 1.61
N ILE A 156 3.79 2.82 0.40
CA ILE A 156 3.28 3.90 -0.44
C ILE A 156 2.49 3.28 -1.57
N SER A 157 1.16 3.40 -1.50
CA SER A 157 0.18 2.76 -2.39
C SER A 157 -0.12 3.60 -3.65
N GLY A 158 0.91 4.22 -4.21
CA GLY A 158 0.93 4.98 -5.45
C GLY A 158 2.38 5.22 -5.85
N SER A 159 2.64 5.84 -7.02
CA SER A 159 4.02 6.14 -7.40
C SER A 159 4.48 7.53 -6.94
N LEU A 160 5.78 7.70 -6.84
CA LEU A 160 6.46 8.96 -6.56
C LEU A 160 7.59 9.16 -7.58
N PRO A 161 7.75 10.34 -8.19
CA PRO A 161 8.92 10.60 -9.04
C PRO A 161 10.24 10.45 -8.26
N VAL A 162 10.26 10.90 -7.00
CA VAL A 162 11.37 10.73 -6.05
C VAL A 162 10.82 10.46 -4.66
N LEU A 163 11.56 9.69 -3.86
CA LEU A 163 11.19 9.44 -2.47
C LEU A 163 11.56 10.66 -1.60
N PRO A 164 10.61 11.33 -0.94
CA PRO A 164 10.91 12.41 0.00
C PRO A 164 11.69 11.94 1.22
N ASP A 165 12.71 12.68 1.63
CA ASP A 165 13.53 12.40 2.83
C ASP A 165 12.70 12.31 4.14
N ALA A 166 11.54 12.94 4.15
CA ALA A 166 10.63 12.90 5.28
C ALA A 166 10.21 11.47 5.66
N PHE A 167 10.09 10.56 4.67
CA PHE A 167 9.80 9.16 4.93
C PHE A 167 10.98 8.44 5.58
N LEU A 168 12.21 8.70 5.12
CA LEU A 168 13.42 8.12 5.70
C LEU A 168 13.59 8.51 7.18
N LYS A 169 13.26 9.77 7.51
CA LYS A 169 13.33 10.29 8.89
C LYS A 169 12.29 9.66 9.82
N LYS A 170 11.20 9.15 9.27
CA LYS A 170 10.12 8.48 10.02
C LYS A 170 10.31 6.97 10.15
N LEU A 171 11.31 6.42 9.49
CA LEU A 171 11.61 4.99 9.52
C LEU A 171 12.50 4.66 10.72
N LYS A 172 12.12 3.69 11.53
CA LYS A 172 12.94 3.16 12.62
C LYS A 172 14.21 2.48 12.09
N LEU A 173 15.21 2.35 12.91
CA LEU A 173 16.39 1.53 12.61
C LEU A 173 15.95 0.07 12.37
N GLY A 174 16.40 -0.52 11.26
CA GLY A 174 15.96 -1.85 10.80
C GLY A 174 14.59 -1.85 10.12
N GLY A 175 13.92 -0.71 10.05
CA GLY A 175 12.65 -0.56 9.32
C GLY A 175 12.84 -0.50 7.80
N ARG A 176 11.72 -0.58 7.08
CA ARG A 176 11.72 -0.62 5.60
C ARG A 176 10.55 0.13 4.99
N ILE A 177 10.77 0.67 3.79
CA ILE A 177 9.79 1.35 2.97
C ILE A 177 9.58 0.55 1.70
N PHE A 178 8.34 0.27 1.32
CA PHE A 178 8.00 -0.04 -0.06
C PHE A 178 7.52 1.23 -0.76
N ALA A 179 8.10 1.52 -1.92
CA ALA A 179 7.69 2.63 -2.78
C ALA A 179 7.85 2.25 -4.26
N ILE A 180 7.00 2.83 -5.11
CA ILE A 180 7.14 2.77 -6.56
C ILE A 180 7.74 4.11 -6.99
N ILE A 181 8.98 4.08 -7.48
CA ILE A 181 9.77 5.27 -7.77
C ILE A 181 10.04 5.41 -9.27
N GLY A 182 9.90 6.62 -9.78
CA GLY A 182 10.15 7.01 -11.17
C GLY A 182 8.97 7.71 -11.81
N ASP A 183 9.16 8.09 -13.07
CA ASP A 183 8.14 8.68 -13.94
C ASP A 183 7.80 7.73 -15.07
N ALA A 184 6.54 7.80 -15.54
CA ALA A 184 6.09 7.01 -16.69
C ALA A 184 7.00 7.25 -17.90
N PRO A 185 7.34 6.20 -18.68
CA PRO A 185 6.83 4.83 -18.60
C PRO A 185 7.65 3.90 -17.69
N ALA A 186 8.75 4.35 -17.09
CA ALA A 186 9.73 3.53 -16.39
C ALA A 186 9.74 3.83 -14.89
N MET A 187 8.98 3.05 -14.14
CA MET A 187 8.94 3.09 -12.67
C MET A 187 9.40 1.76 -12.11
N SER A 188 10.00 1.76 -10.91
CA SER A 188 10.38 0.52 -10.23
C SER A 188 9.79 0.45 -8.82
N GLY A 189 9.24 -0.71 -8.47
CA GLY A 189 8.91 -1.07 -7.10
C GLY A 189 10.20 -1.37 -6.33
N GLN A 190 10.38 -0.72 -5.19
CA GLN A 190 11.62 -0.77 -4.41
C GLN A 190 11.35 -1.04 -2.94
N ILE A 191 12.27 -1.79 -2.29
CA ILE A 191 12.39 -1.83 -0.84
C ILE A 191 13.60 -1.00 -0.43
N ILE A 192 13.38 -0.01 0.43
CA ILE A 192 14.41 0.83 1.03
C ILE A 192 14.48 0.48 2.53
N SER A 193 15.60 -0.07 2.98
CA SER A 193 15.82 -0.49 4.38
C SER A 193 16.78 0.42 5.08
N ARG A 194 16.46 0.85 6.31
CA ARG A 194 17.34 1.64 7.15
C ARG A 194 18.33 0.73 7.89
N MET A 195 19.60 0.76 7.48
CA MET A 195 20.65 -0.10 8.01
C MET A 195 21.38 0.50 9.21
N SER A 196 21.45 1.85 9.27
CA SER A 196 22.03 2.60 10.40
C SER A 196 21.38 3.99 10.48
N ASP A 197 21.86 4.86 11.35
CA ASP A 197 21.34 6.23 11.47
C ASP A 197 21.50 7.04 10.18
N THR A 198 22.47 6.71 9.35
CA THR A 198 22.80 7.45 8.11
C THR A 198 22.85 6.59 6.86
N ALA A 199 22.72 5.25 6.97
CA ALA A 199 22.83 4.35 5.83
C ALA A 199 21.52 3.65 5.50
N TYR A 200 21.19 3.62 4.21
CA TYR A 200 20.02 2.95 3.65
C TYR A 200 20.46 2.01 2.53
N SER A 201 19.79 0.88 2.43
CA SER A 201 19.95 -0.07 1.32
C SER A 201 18.70 -0.02 0.46
N THR A 202 18.87 -0.04 -0.86
CA THR A 202 17.74 -0.06 -1.81
C THR A 202 17.84 -1.28 -2.69
N VAL A 203 16.71 -2.01 -2.81
CA VAL A 203 16.56 -3.17 -3.69
C VAL A 203 15.44 -2.88 -4.67
N ASN A 204 15.73 -2.97 -5.97
CA ASN A 204 14.72 -2.93 -7.03
C ASN A 204 14.08 -4.32 -7.14
N LEU A 205 12.76 -4.38 -7.10
CA LEU A 205 11.99 -5.61 -7.09
C LEU A 205 11.43 -5.97 -8.46
N PHE A 206 10.79 -4.99 -9.11
CA PHE A 206 10.13 -5.15 -10.41
C PHE A 206 9.90 -3.79 -11.08
N GLU A 207 9.74 -3.82 -12.39
CA GLU A 207 9.33 -2.65 -13.17
C GLU A 207 7.81 -2.57 -13.26
N THR A 208 7.26 -1.35 -13.26
CA THR A 208 5.83 -1.11 -13.30
C THR A 208 5.51 0.29 -13.82
N ASN A 209 4.22 0.58 -14.00
CA ASN A 209 3.71 1.91 -14.27
C ASN A 209 2.40 2.09 -13.50
N VAL A 210 2.42 2.92 -12.46
CA VAL A 210 1.29 3.16 -11.55
C VAL A 210 1.06 4.67 -11.45
N LYS A 211 -0.19 5.08 -11.32
CA LYS A 211 -0.58 6.47 -11.13
C LYS A 211 0.17 7.09 -9.95
N PRO A 212 0.77 8.30 -10.14
CA PRO A 212 1.47 8.98 -9.06
C PRO A 212 0.49 9.47 -7.99
N LEU A 213 0.97 9.51 -6.74
CA LEU A 213 0.27 10.21 -5.66
C LEU A 213 0.04 11.67 -6.04
N ARG A 214 -1.10 12.22 -5.66
CA ARG A 214 -1.36 13.65 -5.80
C ARG A 214 -0.35 14.45 -4.99
N ASN A 215 0.05 15.60 -5.52
CA ASN A 215 1.03 16.50 -4.90
C ASN A 215 2.43 15.89 -4.67
N ALA A 216 2.75 14.75 -5.31
CA ALA A 216 4.09 14.21 -5.31
C ALA A 216 5.12 15.23 -5.78
N ILE A 217 6.30 15.26 -5.14
CA ILE A 217 7.40 16.14 -5.53
C ILE A 217 7.89 15.73 -6.92
N ARG A 218 7.91 16.68 -7.85
CA ARG A 218 8.54 16.49 -9.16
C ARG A 218 9.89 17.20 -9.16
N PRO A 219 10.98 16.50 -9.52
CA PRO A 219 12.26 17.15 -9.75
C PRO A 219 12.11 18.22 -10.82
N SER A 220 12.78 19.37 -10.64
CA SER A 220 12.88 20.35 -11.72
C SER A 220 13.70 19.74 -12.84
N HIS A 221 13.07 19.48 -13.98
CA HIS A 221 13.82 19.16 -15.20
C HIS A 221 14.45 20.45 -15.70
N PHE A 222 15.78 20.47 -15.83
CA PHE A 222 16.45 21.54 -16.57
C PHE A 222 16.02 21.43 -18.03
N SER A 223 15.27 22.42 -18.53
CA SER A 223 15.10 22.64 -19.95
C SER A 223 16.28 23.52 -20.41
N PHE A 224 17.07 23.01 -21.34
CA PHE A 224 18.06 23.78 -22.06
C PHE A 224 17.38 24.67 -23.09
#